data_a18e947b88d1489cc7d92f43240a12b7
#
_entry.id   a18e947b88d1489cc7d92f43240a12b7
#
_cell.length_a   1.000
_cell.length_b   1.000
_cell.length_c   1.000
_cell.angle_alpha   90.00
_cell.angle_beta   90.00
_cell.angle_gamma   90.00
#
_symmetry.space_group_name_H-M   'P 1'
#
loop_
_entity.id
_entity.type
_entity.pdbx_description
1 polymer ?
#
loop_
_entity_poly.entity_id
_entity_poly.type
_entity_poly.pdbx_seq_one_letter_code
_entity_poly.pdbx_strand_id
1 'polypeptide(L)' 'MYAITGYLYKNDKCILRGMWEDLENFVEELKELNPRFVDRKEFKIVSPSGKILKTWNRG' A
#
# COMPACT_ATOMS: atom_id res chain seq x y z
N MET A 1 -18.58 12.46 -4.60
CA MET A 1 -17.18 12.03 -4.61
C MET A 1 -17.02 10.77 -3.80
N TYR A 2 -16.34 9.82 -4.33
CA TYR A 2 -16.20 8.52 -3.69
C TYR A 2 -14.86 8.39 -2.99
N ALA A 3 -14.92 7.90 -1.77
CA ALA A 3 -13.73 7.49 -1.06
C ALA A 3 -13.56 5.99 -1.29
N ILE A 4 -12.47 5.60 -1.91
CA ILE A 4 -12.21 4.19 -2.17
C ILE A 4 -11.45 3.62 -0.98
N THR A 5 -12.08 2.66 -0.31
CA THR A 5 -11.45 1.95 0.80
C THR A 5 -10.50 0.91 0.24
N GLY A 6 -9.40 0.71 0.93
CA GLY A 6 -8.43 -0.30 0.54
C GLY A 6 -7.80 -0.95 1.75
N TYR A 7 -7.06 -2.01 1.48
CA TYR A 7 -6.28 -2.71 2.48
C TYR A 7 -4.83 -2.71 2.05
N LEU A 8 -3.97 -2.23 2.91
CA LEU A 8 -2.54 -2.22 2.62
C LEU A 8 -1.92 -3.53 3.08
N TYR A 9 -1.29 -4.21 2.15
CA TYR A 9 -0.60 -5.48 2.42
C TYR A 9 0.90 -5.27 2.32
N LYS A 10 1.60 -5.97 3.17
CA LYS A 10 3.05 -6.05 3.12
C LYS A 10 3.41 -7.52 3.23
N ASN A 11 4.02 -8.08 2.18
CA ASN A 11 4.36 -9.51 2.12
C ASN A 11 3.15 -10.38 2.42
N ASP A 12 2.02 -10.08 1.76
CA ASP A 12 0.77 -10.84 1.87
C ASP A 12 0.10 -10.75 3.23
N LYS A 13 0.52 -9.82 4.07
CA LYS A 13 -0.09 -9.60 5.36
C LYS A 13 -0.71 -8.21 5.39
N CYS A 14 -1.99 -8.14 5.73
CA CYS A 14 -2.69 -6.87 5.83
C CYS A 14 -2.21 -6.14 7.09
N ILE A 15 -1.66 -4.94 6.91
CA ILE A 15 -1.14 -4.15 8.02
C ILE A 15 -1.97 -2.93 8.34
N LEU A 16 -2.69 -2.39 7.35
CA LEU A 16 -3.52 -1.21 7.53
C LEU A 16 -4.73 -1.29 6.62
N ARG A 17 -5.77 -0.58 7.01
CA ARG A 17 -6.95 -0.41 6.16
C ARG A 17 -7.41 1.04 6.28
N GLY A 18 -8.05 1.52 5.23
CA GLY A 18 -8.55 2.88 5.20
C GLY A 18 -8.78 3.31 3.78
N MET A 19 -8.80 4.63 3.56
CA MET A 19 -8.94 5.16 2.21
C MET A 19 -7.64 4.90 1.46
N TRP A 20 -7.77 4.46 0.22
CA TRP A 20 -6.57 4.05 -0.54
C TRP A 20 -5.58 5.20 -0.73
N GLU A 21 -6.08 6.44 -0.82
CA GLU A 21 -5.20 7.59 -0.95
C GLU A 21 -4.33 7.77 0.28
N ASP A 22 -4.90 7.56 1.46
CA ASP A 22 -4.14 7.65 2.70
C ASP A 22 -3.11 6.54 2.79
N LEU A 23 -3.47 5.35 2.34
CA LEU A 23 -2.55 4.22 2.34
C LEU A 23 -1.40 4.47 1.38
N GLU A 24 -1.70 5.02 0.22
CA GLU A 24 -0.67 5.35 -0.75
C GLU A 24 0.31 6.38 -0.19
N ASN A 25 -0.22 7.42 0.44
CA ASN A 25 0.63 8.45 1.05
C ASN A 25 1.50 7.86 2.15
N PHE A 26 0.95 6.95 2.93
CA PHE A 26 1.69 6.29 3.99
C PHE A 26 2.91 5.57 3.44
N VAL A 27 2.72 4.79 2.37
CA VAL A 27 3.82 4.05 1.77
C VAL A 27 4.84 4.99 1.13
N GLU A 28 4.37 6.07 0.49
CA GLU A 28 5.28 7.04 -0.10
C GLU A 28 6.14 7.71 0.96
N GLU A 29 5.57 8.03 2.11
CA GLU A 29 6.34 8.59 3.22
C GLU A 29 7.35 7.58 3.75
N LEU A 30 6.96 6.33 3.89
CA LEU A 30 7.89 5.28 4.31
C LEU A 30 9.05 5.17 3.33
N LYS A 31 8.76 5.26 2.06
CA LYS A 31 9.78 5.17 1.01
C LYS A 31 10.79 6.30 1.15
N GLU A 32 10.34 7.51 1.44
CA GLU A 32 11.23 8.64 1.62
C GLU A 32 12.07 8.52 2.87
N LEU A 33 11.46 8.07 3.97
CA LEU A 33 12.15 7.92 5.24
C LEU A 33 13.09 6.73 5.26
N ASN A 34 12.72 5.69 4.54
CA ASN A 34 13.47 4.45 4.57
C ASN A 34 13.41 3.72 3.23
N PRO A 35 14.15 4.20 2.24
CA PRO A 35 14.10 3.60 0.91
C PRO A 35 14.43 2.11 0.89
N ARG A 36 15.33 1.68 1.75
CA ARG A 36 15.72 0.27 1.80
C ARG A 36 14.59 -0.62 2.26
N PHE A 37 13.77 -0.11 3.16
CA PHE A 37 12.64 -0.87 3.68
C PHE A 37 11.64 -1.18 2.57
N VAL A 38 11.31 -0.17 1.78
CA VAL A 38 10.36 -0.35 0.67
C VAL A 38 10.97 -1.18 -0.44
N ASP A 39 12.26 -0.98 -0.72
CA ASP A 39 12.95 -1.75 -1.76
C ASP A 39 12.97 -3.24 -1.47
N ARG A 40 12.97 -3.61 -0.21
CA ARG A 40 13.11 -5.00 0.19
C ARG A 40 11.77 -5.68 0.43
N LYS A 41 10.71 -4.92 0.51
CA LYS A 41 9.40 -5.43 0.86
C LYS A 41 8.41 -5.10 -0.24
N GLU A 42 7.49 -6.00 -0.43
CA GLU A 42 6.42 -5.81 -1.38
C GLU A 42 5.23 -5.21 -0.67
N PHE A 43 4.79 -4.06 -1.15
CA PHE A 43 3.58 -3.44 -0.67
C PHE A 43 2.53 -3.47 -1.77
N LYS A 44 1.29 -3.64 -1.38
CA LYS A 44 0.19 -3.51 -2.32
C LYS A 44 -1.06 -3.02 -1.60
N ILE A 45 -1.90 -2.32 -2.33
CA ILE A 45 -3.20 -1.88 -1.83
C ILE A 45 -4.27 -2.63 -2.61
N VAL A 46 -5.16 -3.28 -1.89
CA VAL A 46 -6.20 -4.12 -2.46
C VAL A 46 -7.56 -3.57 -2.04
N SER A 47 -8.51 -3.54 -2.97
CA SER A 47 -9.87 -3.12 -2.66
C SER A 47 -10.60 -4.20 -1.86
N PRO A 48 -11.73 -3.85 -1.23
CA PRO A 48 -12.52 -4.85 -0.51
C PRO A 48 -13.00 -5.99 -1.39
N SER A 49 -13.09 -5.77 -2.70
CA SER A 49 -13.50 -6.82 -3.63
C SER A 49 -12.33 -7.70 -4.08
N GLY A 50 -11.12 -7.39 -3.61
CA GLY A 50 -9.94 -8.18 -3.95
C GLY A 50 -9.15 -7.65 -5.15
N LYS A 51 -9.54 -6.51 -5.70
CA LYS A 51 -8.84 -5.92 -6.83
C LYS A 51 -7.62 -5.16 -6.36
N ILE A 52 -6.49 -5.37 -7.01
CA ILE A 52 -5.26 -4.65 -6.68
C ILE A 52 -5.36 -3.23 -7.23
N LEU A 53 -5.26 -2.26 -6.34
CA LEU A 53 -5.34 -0.85 -6.72
C LEU A 53 -3.98 -0.25 -7.01
N LYS A 54 -2.96 -0.66 -6.26
CA LYS A 54 -1.60 -0.17 -6.47
C LYS A 54 -0.60 -1.15 -5.90
N THR A 55 0.57 -1.22 -6.53
CA THR A 55 1.66 -2.07 -6.05
C THR A 55 2.95 -1.26 -6.03
N TRP A 56 3.84 -1.65 -5.13
CA TRP A 56 5.19 -1.12 -5.05
C TRP A 56 6.11 -2.33 -5.00
N ASN A 57 6.56 -2.73 -6.14
CA ASN A 57 7.50 -3.82 -6.24
C ASN A 57 8.82 -3.30 -6.74
N ARG A 58 9.85 -3.86 -6.23
CA ARG A 58 11.15 -3.59 -6.77
C ARG A 58 11.26 -4.32 -8.10
N GLY A 59 11.40 -3.58 -9.10
CA GLY A 59 11.45 -4.15 -10.35
C GLY A 59 11.76 -4.60 -11.33
#